data_c211907c91c1ffc43cb918ce6a05736a
#
_entry.id   c211907c91c1ffc43cb918ce6a05736a
#
_cell.length_a   1.000
_cell.length_b   1.000
_cell.length_c   1.000
_cell.angle_alpha   90.00
_cell.angle_beta   90.00
_cell.angle_gamma   90.00
#
_symmetry.space_group_name_H-M   'P 1'
#
loop_
_entity.id
_entity.type
_entity.pdbx_description
1 polymer ?
#
loop_
_entity_poly.entity_id
_entity_poly.type
_entity_poly.pdbx_seq_one_letter_code
_entity_poly.pdbx_strand_id
1 'polypeptide(L)'
;MAHGIAAVGECMIELSSQGSSLWRMGYAGDTFNTLWAMRALMPGHHVDYVSAFGDDPFSHGQIEFFKSHDIGIANSPILSGARPGLYAITLTGAERAFTYWRNDAAARRLADDPAALAKSLENRELIYFSGITLAILAEPARRTLLNALANAREHGAHIAFDPNYRPKLWPDISAARTAIGEALTVTDIALPTFPDEEMLFGDSSLEATARRIEHAGPAEVAVKNGEQPALILHYGDTFESPAIHVASPVDTTGAGDSFNGAYLAARLLGLAPADAAKRAHRVAATVVQVRGALAPFELLKMAFDR
;
A
#
# COMPACT_ATOMS: atom_id res chain seq x y z
N MET A 1 -14.14 -3.97 -21.53
CA MET A 1 -13.76 -2.62 -21.07
C MET A 1 -12.44 -2.77 -20.34
N ALA A 2 -11.48 -1.88 -20.54
CA ALA A 2 -10.22 -1.96 -19.81
C ALA A 2 -10.50 -1.70 -18.33
N HIS A 3 -10.28 -2.70 -17.50
CA HIS A 3 -10.47 -2.61 -16.07
C HIS A 3 -9.28 -1.83 -15.47
N GLY A 4 -9.56 -0.79 -14.70
CA GLY A 4 -8.54 0.06 -14.09
C GLY A 4 -8.16 -0.42 -12.70
N ILE A 5 -6.90 -0.23 -12.33
CA ILE A 5 -6.39 -0.43 -10.96
C ILE A 5 -6.13 0.93 -10.35
N ALA A 6 -6.55 1.14 -9.10
CA ALA A 6 -6.24 2.35 -8.37
C ALA A 6 -5.62 2.03 -7.00
N ALA A 7 -4.61 2.81 -6.59
CA ALA A 7 -4.19 2.85 -5.20
C ALA A 7 -4.42 4.25 -4.62
N VAL A 8 -4.93 4.30 -3.39
CA VAL A 8 -5.32 5.55 -2.71
C VAL A 8 -4.40 5.80 -1.53
N GLY A 9 -3.72 6.95 -1.50
CA GLY A 9 -2.85 7.27 -0.36
C GLY A 9 -1.88 8.40 -0.56
N GLU A 10 -0.77 8.36 0.16
CA GLU A 10 0.30 9.35 0.10
C GLU A 10 1.59 8.75 -0.46
N CYS A 11 2.08 9.32 -1.55
CA CYS A 11 3.44 9.14 -2.01
C CYS A 11 4.26 10.38 -1.61
N MET A 12 5.36 10.16 -0.89
CA MET A 12 6.21 11.22 -0.37
C MET A 12 7.51 11.35 -1.17
N ILE A 13 8.16 12.48 -1.05
CA ILE A 13 9.57 12.61 -1.41
C ILE A 13 10.39 11.82 -0.38
N GLU A 14 11.23 10.92 -0.87
CA GLU A 14 12.22 10.22 -0.08
C GLU A 14 13.60 10.87 -0.28
N LEU A 15 14.25 11.26 0.81
CA LEU A 15 15.64 11.64 0.82
C LEU A 15 16.45 10.57 1.54
N SER A 16 17.33 9.86 0.83
CA SER A 16 18.22 8.87 1.41
C SER A 16 19.67 9.35 1.42
N SER A 17 20.27 9.34 2.62
CA SER A 17 21.67 9.76 2.81
C SER A 17 22.63 8.86 2.02
N GLN A 18 23.54 9.50 1.28
CA GLN A 18 24.62 8.83 0.55
C GLN A 18 26.00 9.04 1.22
N GLY A 19 25.99 9.53 2.46
CA GLY A 19 27.18 9.93 3.19
C GLY A 19 27.52 11.41 3.01
N SER A 20 28.24 12.00 3.97
CA SER A 20 28.53 13.44 4.05
C SER A 20 27.28 14.32 3.88
N SER A 21 27.27 15.23 2.94
CA SER A 21 26.14 16.13 2.63
C SER A 21 25.33 15.70 1.40
N LEU A 22 25.59 14.52 0.82
CA LEU A 22 24.90 14.06 -0.37
C LEU A 22 23.63 13.29 -0.03
N TRP A 23 22.56 13.62 -0.74
CA TRP A 23 21.25 12.97 -0.62
C TRP A 23 20.77 12.50 -1.99
N ARG A 24 20.24 11.30 -2.03
CA ARG A 24 19.48 10.82 -3.18
C ARG A 24 18.02 11.11 -2.94
N MET A 25 17.38 11.77 -3.91
CA MET A 25 15.93 11.99 -3.92
C MET A 25 15.25 10.87 -4.69
N GLY A 26 14.13 10.41 -4.17
CA GLY A 26 13.22 9.46 -4.80
C GLY A 26 11.79 9.72 -4.34
N TYR A 27 10.89 8.83 -4.71
CA TYR A 27 9.49 8.85 -4.29
C TYR A 27 9.12 7.50 -3.71
N ALA A 28 8.42 7.47 -2.58
CA ALA A 28 7.92 6.26 -1.97
C ALA A 28 6.75 6.55 -1.02
N GLY A 29 5.96 5.52 -0.77
CA GLY A 29 4.82 5.49 0.13
C GLY A 29 4.22 4.09 0.05
N ASP A 30 3.66 3.57 1.12
CA ASP A 30 3.20 2.17 1.18
C ASP A 30 2.24 1.81 0.04
N THR A 31 1.21 2.62 -0.19
CA THR A 31 0.25 2.40 -1.27
C THR A 31 0.86 2.61 -2.65
N PHE A 32 1.82 3.53 -2.78
CA PHE A 32 2.54 3.74 -4.04
C PHE A 32 3.51 2.58 -4.34
N ASN A 33 4.22 2.06 -3.33
CA ASN A 33 5.10 0.91 -3.47
C ASN A 33 4.32 -0.34 -3.92
N THR A 34 3.11 -0.55 -3.36
CA THR A 34 2.20 -1.62 -3.79
C THR A 34 1.77 -1.43 -5.24
N LEU A 35 1.35 -0.20 -5.61
CA LEU A 35 0.95 0.11 -6.98
C LEU A 35 2.11 -0.02 -7.98
N TRP A 36 3.35 0.33 -7.58
CA TRP A 36 4.56 0.16 -8.37
C TRP A 36 4.78 -1.31 -8.78
N ALA A 37 4.64 -2.21 -7.80
CA ALA A 37 4.73 -3.64 -8.09
C ALA A 37 3.59 -4.08 -9.02
N MET A 38 2.35 -3.66 -8.78
CA MET A 38 1.22 -3.96 -9.66
C MET A 38 1.44 -3.41 -11.08
N ARG A 39 1.93 -2.16 -11.23
CA ARG A 39 2.23 -1.58 -12.54
C ARG A 39 3.25 -2.42 -13.31
N ALA A 40 4.30 -2.89 -12.63
CA ALA A 40 5.29 -3.77 -13.24
C ALA A 40 4.68 -5.08 -13.73
N LEU A 41 3.79 -5.69 -12.94
CA LEU A 41 3.26 -7.04 -13.17
C LEU A 41 2.00 -7.07 -14.05
N MET A 42 1.33 -5.93 -14.20
CA MET A 42 0.08 -5.77 -14.95
C MET A 42 0.23 -4.75 -16.09
N PRO A 43 1.14 -4.95 -17.07
CA PRO A 43 1.47 -3.93 -18.09
C PRO A 43 0.29 -3.58 -19.00
N GLY A 44 -0.69 -4.47 -19.15
CA GLY A 44 -1.90 -4.27 -19.94
C GLY A 44 -3.03 -3.51 -19.24
N HIS A 45 -2.90 -3.20 -17.94
CA HIS A 45 -3.94 -2.52 -17.18
C HIS A 45 -3.68 -1.01 -17.10
N HIS A 46 -4.76 -0.25 -17.08
CA HIS A 46 -4.70 1.17 -16.70
C HIS A 46 -4.50 1.28 -15.19
N VAL A 47 -3.49 2.01 -14.77
CA VAL A 47 -3.07 2.10 -13.36
C VAL A 47 -3.00 3.56 -12.94
N ASP A 48 -3.73 3.92 -11.88
CA ASP A 48 -3.76 5.27 -11.34
C ASP A 48 -3.39 5.31 -9.86
N TYR A 49 -2.66 6.36 -9.48
CA TYR A 49 -2.45 6.74 -8.09
C TYR A 49 -3.40 7.86 -7.70
N VAL A 50 -4.34 7.58 -6.81
CA VAL A 50 -5.35 8.52 -6.33
C VAL A 50 -4.88 9.18 -5.04
N SER A 51 -4.68 10.49 -5.09
CA SER A 51 -4.15 11.30 -3.99
C SER A 51 -4.66 12.74 -4.10
N ALA A 52 -3.97 13.68 -3.48
CA ALA A 52 -3.98 15.10 -3.83
C ALA A 52 -2.54 15.58 -4.00
N PHE A 53 -2.31 16.46 -4.94
CA PHE A 53 -0.99 16.99 -5.29
C PHE A 53 -0.92 18.48 -5.07
N GLY A 54 0.28 19.02 -4.89
CA GLY A 54 0.51 20.46 -4.89
C GLY A 54 0.76 21.00 -6.29
N ASP A 55 1.04 22.31 -6.36
CA ASP A 55 1.41 23.04 -7.58
C ASP A 55 2.86 23.53 -7.56
N ASP A 56 3.67 23.01 -6.63
CA ASP A 56 5.08 23.34 -6.53
C ASP A 56 5.96 22.49 -7.48
N PRO A 57 7.25 22.84 -7.68
CA PRO A 57 8.13 22.08 -8.55
C PRO A 57 8.31 20.62 -8.15
N PHE A 58 8.24 20.28 -6.85
CA PHE A 58 8.37 18.91 -6.38
C PHE A 58 7.12 18.08 -6.67
N SER A 59 5.94 18.68 -6.55
CA SER A 59 4.68 18.07 -6.95
C SER A 59 4.65 17.78 -8.45
N HIS A 60 5.10 18.73 -9.28
CA HIS A 60 5.22 18.54 -10.72
C HIS A 60 6.21 17.40 -11.05
N GLY A 61 7.38 17.38 -10.40
CA GLY A 61 8.37 16.31 -10.57
C GLY A 61 7.82 14.94 -10.17
N GLN A 62 7.00 14.86 -9.12
CA GLN A 62 6.33 13.64 -8.70
C GLN A 62 5.32 13.14 -9.75
N ILE A 63 4.49 14.02 -10.28
CA ILE A 63 3.52 13.69 -11.32
C ILE A 63 4.22 13.24 -12.61
N GLU A 64 5.31 13.90 -13.01
CA GLU A 64 6.10 13.49 -14.18
C GLU A 64 6.79 12.14 -13.96
N PHE A 65 7.25 11.85 -12.73
CA PHE A 65 7.77 10.53 -12.37
C PHE A 65 6.70 9.45 -12.54
N PHE A 66 5.48 9.69 -12.10
CA PHE A 66 4.37 8.74 -12.29
C PHE A 66 4.08 8.51 -13.76
N LYS A 67 3.92 9.58 -14.53
CA LYS A 67 3.66 9.51 -15.97
C LYS A 67 4.76 8.75 -16.75
N SER A 68 6.03 8.97 -16.38
CA SER A 68 7.17 8.28 -17.03
C SER A 68 7.17 6.77 -16.80
N HIS A 69 6.35 6.27 -15.87
CA HIS A 69 6.15 4.86 -15.56
C HIS A 69 4.73 4.37 -15.90
N ASP A 70 4.00 5.12 -16.73
CA ASP A 70 2.61 4.84 -17.10
C ASP A 70 1.67 4.69 -15.89
N ILE A 71 1.85 5.51 -14.86
CA ILE A 71 0.95 5.65 -13.72
C ILE A 71 0.23 6.98 -13.84
N GLY A 72 -1.09 6.93 -13.97
CA GLY A 72 -1.94 8.12 -14.00
C GLY A 72 -2.21 8.68 -12.60
N ILE A 73 -2.86 9.84 -12.54
CA ILE A 73 -3.32 10.46 -11.29
C ILE A 73 -4.85 10.59 -11.21
N ALA A 74 -5.57 9.98 -12.16
CA ALA A 74 -7.03 10.03 -12.28
C ALA A 74 -7.58 11.48 -12.19
N ASN A 75 -8.60 11.70 -11.35
CA ASN A 75 -9.16 13.02 -11.07
C ASN A 75 -8.63 13.60 -9.75
N SER A 76 -7.43 13.22 -9.34
CA SER A 76 -6.79 13.74 -8.14
C SER A 76 -6.62 15.26 -8.21
N PRO A 77 -7.02 16.03 -7.19
CA PRO A 77 -6.93 17.48 -7.23
C PRO A 77 -5.49 17.99 -7.17
N ILE A 78 -5.23 19.08 -7.91
CA ILE A 78 -4.02 19.89 -7.79
C ILE A 78 -4.35 21.08 -6.90
N LEU A 79 -3.74 21.16 -5.73
CA LEU A 79 -4.07 22.14 -4.68
C LEU A 79 -3.04 23.26 -4.67
N SER A 80 -3.51 24.50 -4.87
CA SER A 80 -2.61 25.65 -4.89
C SER A 80 -1.93 25.89 -3.54
N GLY A 81 -0.62 26.12 -3.57
CA GLY A 81 0.24 26.33 -2.40
C GLY A 81 0.50 25.07 -1.56
N ALA A 82 -0.05 23.92 -1.94
CA ALA A 82 0.24 22.65 -1.29
C ALA A 82 1.53 22.01 -1.83
N ARG A 83 2.02 21.00 -1.15
CA ARG A 83 3.27 20.28 -1.46
C ARG A 83 3.18 18.80 -1.08
N PRO A 84 4.06 17.93 -1.60
CA PRO A 84 4.14 16.55 -1.14
C PRO A 84 4.66 16.47 0.29
N GLY A 85 4.33 15.39 0.99
CA GLY A 85 5.05 15.01 2.19
C GLY A 85 6.49 14.65 1.85
N LEU A 86 7.39 14.76 2.84
CA LEU A 86 8.80 14.42 2.71
C LEU A 86 9.23 13.58 3.91
N TYR A 87 10.09 12.61 3.68
CA TYR A 87 10.86 11.98 4.74
C TYR A 87 12.33 11.82 4.36
N ALA A 88 13.18 11.84 5.38
CA ALA A 88 14.60 11.61 5.23
C ALA A 88 15.02 10.35 5.97
N ILE A 89 15.84 9.53 5.31
CA ILE A 89 16.48 8.34 5.88
C ILE A 89 17.92 8.69 6.20
N THR A 90 18.25 8.67 7.50
CA THR A 90 19.62 8.80 7.99
C THR A 90 20.10 7.46 8.52
N LEU A 91 21.41 7.23 8.46
CA LEU A 91 22.06 6.03 8.99
C LEU A 91 22.84 6.40 10.26
N THR A 92 22.57 5.71 11.35
CA THR A 92 23.38 5.78 12.56
C THR A 92 23.99 4.40 12.78
N GLY A 93 25.21 4.21 12.28
CA GLY A 93 25.79 2.87 12.15
C GLY A 93 25.04 2.05 11.09
N ALA A 94 24.50 0.90 11.48
CA ALA A 94 23.66 0.05 10.64
C ALA A 94 22.14 0.36 10.77
N GLU A 95 21.76 1.19 11.75
CA GLU A 95 20.37 1.51 12.03
C GLU A 95 19.87 2.66 11.15
N ARG A 96 18.63 2.53 10.66
CA ARG A 96 17.93 3.57 9.91
C ARG A 96 17.06 4.40 10.83
N ALA A 97 17.17 5.71 10.73
CA ALA A 97 16.26 6.65 11.36
C ALA A 97 15.48 7.41 10.28
N PHE A 98 14.17 7.54 10.52
CA PHE A 98 13.24 8.22 9.61
C PHE A 98 12.78 9.52 10.26
N THR A 99 12.95 10.62 9.55
CA THR A 99 12.43 11.94 9.95
C THR A 99 11.39 12.38 8.92
N TYR A 100 10.20 12.78 9.38
CA TYR A 100 9.06 13.08 8.53
C TYR A 100 8.66 14.56 8.59
N TRP A 101 8.37 15.15 7.43
CA TRP A 101 7.72 16.44 7.23
C TRP A 101 6.49 16.21 6.35
N ARG A 102 5.34 15.88 6.97
CA ARG A 102 4.11 15.50 6.25
C ARG A 102 2.82 16.06 6.85
N ASN A 103 2.91 16.93 7.86
CA ASN A 103 1.74 17.42 8.58
C ASN A 103 0.84 18.31 7.72
N ASP A 104 1.40 18.96 6.70
CA ASP A 104 0.74 19.84 5.73
C ASP A 104 0.78 19.29 4.29
N ALA A 105 1.04 17.98 4.13
CA ALA A 105 1.10 17.33 2.82
C ALA A 105 -0.25 17.41 2.09
N ALA A 106 -0.21 17.66 0.78
CA ALA A 106 -1.40 17.70 -0.08
C ALA A 106 -2.26 16.44 0.04
N ALA A 107 -1.65 15.26 0.14
CA ALA A 107 -2.33 13.98 0.26
C ALA A 107 -3.31 13.90 1.44
N ARG A 108 -3.12 14.69 2.50
CA ARG A 108 -4.06 14.77 3.63
C ARG A 108 -5.44 15.30 3.23
N ARG A 109 -5.54 15.89 2.04
CA ARG A 109 -6.74 16.51 1.48
C ARG A 109 -7.33 15.72 0.29
N LEU A 110 -6.88 14.48 0.06
CA LEU A 110 -7.31 13.65 -1.08
C LEU A 110 -8.82 13.36 -1.12
N ALA A 111 -9.51 13.47 0.00
CA ALA A 111 -10.94 13.22 0.14
C ALA A 111 -11.75 14.50 0.50
N ASP A 112 -11.16 15.70 0.35
CA ASP A 112 -11.85 16.97 0.59
C ASP A 112 -12.93 17.24 -0.48
N ASP A 113 -12.73 16.75 -1.72
CA ASP A 113 -13.72 16.79 -2.80
C ASP A 113 -14.29 15.38 -3.04
N PRO A 114 -15.49 15.08 -2.49
CA PRO A 114 -16.12 13.78 -2.66
C PRO A 114 -16.42 13.42 -4.11
N ALA A 115 -16.73 14.41 -4.96
CA ALA A 115 -17.06 14.15 -6.37
C ALA A 115 -15.81 13.79 -7.18
N ALA A 116 -14.70 14.49 -6.98
CA ALA A 116 -13.42 14.17 -7.61
C ALA A 116 -12.91 12.80 -7.17
N LEU A 117 -13.03 12.47 -5.88
CA LEU A 117 -12.67 11.17 -5.35
C LEU A 117 -13.54 10.05 -5.96
N ALA A 118 -14.86 10.19 -5.93
CA ALA A 118 -15.77 9.20 -6.51
C ALA A 118 -15.45 8.94 -7.99
N LYS A 119 -15.25 10.01 -8.77
CA LYS A 119 -14.87 9.91 -10.17
C LYS A 119 -13.51 9.23 -10.40
N SER A 120 -12.56 9.40 -9.48
CA SER A 120 -11.25 8.71 -9.54
C SER A 120 -11.38 7.20 -9.31
N LEU A 121 -12.42 6.77 -8.59
CA LEU A 121 -12.67 5.37 -8.26
C LEU A 121 -13.67 4.68 -9.19
N GLU A 122 -14.25 5.38 -10.18
CA GLU A 122 -15.15 4.80 -11.17
C GLU A 122 -14.46 3.80 -12.10
N ASN A 123 -15.17 2.73 -12.48
CA ASN A 123 -14.72 1.73 -13.45
C ASN A 123 -13.40 1.05 -13.06
N ARG A 124 -13.18 0.81 -11.77
CA ARG A 124 -12.03 0.07 -11.27
C ARG A 124 -12.36 -1.41 -11.10
N GLU A 125 -11.41 -2.25 -11.45
CA GLU A 125 -11.45 -3.67 -11.13
C GLU A 125 -10.93 -3.91 -9.70
N LEU A 126 -9.90 -3.14 -9.31
CA LEU A 126 -9.31 -3.20 -7.99
C LEU A 126 -9.00 -1.79 -7.48
N ILE A 127 -9.31 -1.56 -6.21
CA ILE A 127 -8.89 -0.37 -5.47
C ILE A 127 -8.14 -0.82 -4.22
N TYR A 128 -6.91 -0.33 -4.06
CA TYR A 128 -6.06 -0.62 -2.90
C TYR A 128 -5.86 0.63 -2.05
N PHE A 129 -5.93 0.47 -0.74
CA PHE A 129 -5.63 1.52 0.24
C PHE A 129 -5.05 0.92 1.53
N SER A 130 -4.58 1.76 2.46
CA SER A 130 -3.96 1.30 3.70
C SER A 130 -4.43 2.04 4.94
N GLY A 131 -4.09 1.50 6.11
CA GLY A 131 -4.30 2.19 7.39
C GLY A 131 -3.51 3.50 7.51
N ILE A 132 -2.38 3.65 6.79
CA ILE A 132 -1.67 4.93 6.71
C ILE A 132 -2.52 5.96 5.97
N THR A 133 -3.21 5.58 4.88
CA THR A 133 -4.16 6.45 4.18
C THR A 133 -5.24 6.97 5.14
N LEU A 134 -5.79 6.09 5.97
CA LEU A 134 -6.78 6.49 6.96
C LEU A 134 -6.19 7.42 8.04
N ALA A 135 -4.98 7.13 8.49
CA ALA A 135 -4.32 7.87 9.57
C ALA A 135 -3.96 9.31 9.20
N ILE A 136 -3.65 9.58 7.94
CA ILE A 136 -3.33 10.94 7.49
C ILE A 136 -4.58 11.81 7.26
N LEU A 137 -5.75 11.21 7.11
CA LEU A 137 -7.01 11.91 6.88
C LEU A 137 -7.67 12.33 8.21
N ALA A 138 -8.31 13.51 8.19
CA ALA A 138 -9.24 13.88 9.24
C ALA A 138 -10.49 12.96 9.21
N GLU A 139 -11.17 12.81 10.34
CA GLU A 139 -12.31 11.90 10.46
C GLU A 139 -13.40 12.10 9.39
N PRO A 140 -13.85 13.34 9.04
CA PRO A 140 -14.82 13.51 7.96
C PRO A 140 -14.30 13.02 6.60
N ALA A 141 -13.03 13.26 6.29
CA ALA A 141 -12.40 12.82 5.06
C ALA A 141 -12.25 11.28 5.01
N ARG A 142 -11.98 10.63 6.15
CA ARG A 142 -12.02 9.15 6.25
C ARG A 142 -13.38 8.58 5.89
N ARG A 143 -14.47 9.18 6.42
CA ARG A 143 -15.83 8.76 6.06
C ARG A 143 -16.13 8.96 4.58
N THR A 144 -15.69 10.08 4.02
CA THR A 144 -15.81 10.32 2.57
C THR A 144 -15.11 9.23 1.76
N LEU A 145 -13.87 8.86 2.14
CA LEU A 145 -13.13 7.78 1.48
C LEU A 145 -13.86 6.44 1.61
N LEU A 146 -14.25 6.03 2.82
CA LEU A 146 -14.91 4.74 3.03
C LEU A 146 -16.25 4.64 2.29
N ASN A 147 -17.03 5.72 2.24
CA ASN A 147 -18.26 5.77 1.46
C ASN A 147 -18.00 5.64 -0.06
N ALA A 148 -16.95 6.29 -0.57
CA ALA A 148 -16.57 6.17 -1.98
C ALA A 148 -16.09 4.75 -2.33
N LEU A 149 -15.35 4.09 -1.43
CA LEU A 149 -14.94 2.69 -1.58
C LEU A 149 -16.13 1.73 -1.54
N ALA A 150 -17.07 1.92 -0.59
CA ALA A 150 -18.28 1.12 -0.53
C ALA A 150 -19.10 1.25 -1.82
N ASN A 151 -19.27 2.47 -2.32
CA ASN A 151 -19.95 2.71 -3.59
C ASN A 151 -19.23 2.03 -4.76
N ALA A 152 -17.92 2.14 -4.87
CA ALA A 152 -17.14 1.48 -5.92
C ALA A 152 -17.28 -0.05 -5.85
N ARG A 153 -17.30 -0.63 -4.64
CA ARG A 153 -17.54 -2.06 -4.41
C ARG A 153 -18.92 -2.50 -4.90
N GLU A 154 -19.97 -1.74 -4.63
CA GLU A 154 -21.33 -1.99 -5.12
C GLU A 154 -21.40 -1.98 -6.66
N HIS A 155 -20.49 -1.25 -7.33
CA HIS A 155 -20.36 -1.19 -8.78
C HIS A 155 -19.33 -2.20 -9.34
N GLY A 156 -18.89 -3.17 -8.53
CA GLY A 156 -18.09 -4.32 -8.95
C GLY A 156 -16.59 -4.18 -8.81
N ALA A 157 -16.09 -3.13 -8.17
CA ALA A 157 -14.67 -3.06 -7.80
C ALA A 157 -14.36 -3.99 -6.63
N HIS A 158 -13.23 -4.69 -6.68
CA HIS A 158 -12.67 -5.34 -5.50
C HIS A 158 -11.90 -4.33 -4.65
N ILE A 159 -12.13 -4.35 -3.35
CA ILE A 159 -11.44 -3.46 -2.40
C ILE A 159 -10.39 -4.25 -1.63
N ALA A 160 -9.13 -3.84 -1.75
CA ALA A 160 -8.01 -4.43 -1.02
C ALA A 160 -7.45 -3.45 0.01
N PHE A 161 -7.14 -3.95 1.21
CA PHE A 161 -6.73 -3.14 2.34
C PHE A 161 -5.56 -3.76 3.11
N ASP A 162 -4.52 -2.96 3.38
CA ASP A 162 -3.48 -3.28 4.36
C ASP A 162 -3.67 -2.41 5.61
N PRO A 163 -3.97 -2.97 6.78
CA PRO A 163 -4.08 -2.20 8.02
C PRO A 163 -2.82 -1.39 8.35
N ASN A 164 -1.66 -1.90 8.03
CA ASN A 164 -0.35 -1.22 8.07
C ASN A 164 -0.24 -0.23 9.26
N TYR A 165 -0.49 -0.74 10.48
CA TYR A 165 -0.61 0.07 11.68
C TYR A 165 0.69 0.78 12.04
N ARG A 166 0.61 2.09 12.19
CA ARG A 166 1.75 2.95 12.59
C ARG A 166 1.34 3.79 13.80
N PRO A 167 1.67 3.37 15.03
CA PRO A 167 1.22 4.03 16.27
C PRO A 167 1.36 5.55 16.27
N LYS A 168 2.48 6.06 15.73
CA LYS A 168 2.80 7.50 15.71
C LYS A 168 1.87 8.35 14.82
N LEU A 169 1.07 7.74 13.96
CA LEU A 169 0.14 8.46 13.08
C LEU A 169 -1.26 8.60 13.68
N TRP A 170 -1.54 7.92 14.77
CA TRP A 170 -2.84 7.90 15.42
C TRP A 170 -2.81 8.68 16.73
N PRO A 171 -3.90 9.37 17.10
CA PRO A 171 -3.98 10.04 18.39
C PRO A 171 -3.91 9.07 19.56
N ASP A 172 -4.53 7.89 19.40
CA ASP A 172 -4.52 6.79 20.37
C ASP A 172 -4.89 5.45 19.67
N ILE A 173 -4.75 4.36 20.41
CA ILE A 173 -5.03 3.00 19.94
C ILE A 173 -6.52 2.77 19.62
N SER A 174 -7.43 3.43 20.34
CA SER A 174 -8.87 3.31 20.13
C SER A 174 -9.30 3.90 18.81
N ALA A 175 -8.75 5.08 18.44
CA ALA A 175 -8.99 5.72 17.15
C ALA A 175 -8.50 4.83 16.00
N ALA A 176 -7.32 4.20 16.15
CA ALA A 176 -6.80 3.27 15.15
C ALA A 176 -7.71 2.04 14.99
N ARG A 177 -8.10 1.39 16.10
CA ARG A 177 -8.99 0.22 16.10
C ARG A 177 -10.33 0.53 15.43
N THR A 178 -10.93 1.67 15.75
CA THR A 178 -12.21 2.09 15.16
C THR A 178 -12.07 2.28 13.64
N ALA A 179 -11.11 3.08 13.20
CA ALA A 179 -10.95 3.38 11.78
C ALA A 179 -10.58 2.14 10.94
N ILE A 180 -9.71 1.26 11.45
CA ILE A 180 -9.35 0.01 10.79
C ILE A 180 -10.55 -0.95 10.77
N GLY A 181 -11.31 -1.04 11.87
CA GLY A 181 -12.53 -1.83 11.92
C GLY A 181 -13.57 -1.39 10.90
N GLU A 182 -13.79 -0.07 10.76
CA GLU A 182 -14.68 0.49 9.74
C GLU A 182 -14.18 0.17 8.32
N ALA A 183 -12.88 0.26 8.06
CA ALA A 183 -12.30 -0.05 6.76
C ALA A 183 -12.49 -1.53 6.37
N LEU A 184 -12.37 -2.45 7.32
CA LEU A 184 -12.57 -3.87 7.07
C LEU A 184 -14.00 -4.19 6.60
N THR A 185 -15.01 -3.42 6.99
CA THR A 185 -16.40 -3.66 6.55
C THR A 185 -16.63 -3.44 5.05
N VAL A 186 -15.77 -2.64 4.41
CA VAL A 186 -15.85 -2.35 2.96
C VAL A 186 -14.78 -3.09 2.16
N THR A 187 -14.00 -3.96 2.81
CA THR A 187 -12.85 -4.66 2.22
C THR A 187 -13.22 -6.07 1.77
N ASP A 188 -12.70 -6.51 0.61
CA ASP A 188 -12.83 -7.87 0.09
C ASP A 188 -11.57 -8.70 0.39
N ILE A 189 -10.38 -8.09 0.24
CA ILE A 189 -9.06 -8.72 0.43
C ILE A 189 -8.28 -7.92 1.46
N ALA A 190 -7.95 -8.52 2.59
CA ALA A 190 -7.11 -7.91 3.62
C ALA A 190 -5.68 -8.47 3.60
N LEU A 191 -4.69 -7.59 3.75
CA LEU A 191 -3.27 -7.92 3.64
C LEU A 191 -2.49 -7.48 4.90
N PRO A 192 -2.91 -7.89 6.12
CA PRO A 192 -2.31 -7.46 7.37
C PRO A 192 -0.89 -8.01 7.56
N THR A 193 -0.14 -7.37 8.47
CA THR A 193 1.14 -7.87 8.98
C THR A 193 0.97 -8.27 10.44
N PHE A 194 1.27 -9.53 10.80
CA PHE A 194 0.96 -10.09 12.11
C PHE A 194 1.51 -9.27 13.30
N PRO A 195 2.78 -8.84 13.35
CA PRO A 195 3.26 -7.98 14.45
C PRO A 195 2.48 -6.67 14.61
N ASP A 196 1.97 -6.07 13.53
CA ASP A 196 1.15 -4.86 13.61
C ASP A 196 -0.22 -5.17 14.24
N GLU A 197 -0.81 -6.32 13.91
CA GLU A 197 -2.11 -6.77 14.43
C GLU A 197 -2.00 -7.22 15.89
N GLU A 198 -0.93 -7.95 16.25
CA GLU A 198 -0.60 -8.27 17.65
C GLU A 198 -0.49 -6.99 18.48
N MET A 199 0.24 -5.99 17.99
CA MET A 199 0.42 -4.69 18.67
C MET A 199 -0.92 -3.94 18.81
N LEU A 200 -1.75 -3.93 17.78
CA LEU A 200 -2.98 -3.15 17.75
C LEU A 200 -4.13 -3.84 18.49
N PHE A 201 -4.36 -5.13 18.23
CA PHE A 201 -5.53 -5.85 18.72
C PHE A 201 -5.20 -6.88 19.80
N GLY A 202 -3.93 -7.26 19.96
CA GLY A 202 -3.50 -8.29 20.91
C GLY A 202 -3.73 -9.71 20.37
N ASP A 203 -3.77 -9.87 19.05
CA ASP A 203 -3.94 -11.18 18.43
C ASP A 203 -2.80 -12.11 18.82
N SER A 204 -3.14 -13.34 19.21
CA SER A 204 -2.16 -14.30 19.75
C SER A 204 -1.52 -15.19 18.67
N SER A 205 -2.01 -15.17 17.43
CA SER A 205 -1.53 -15.99 16.33
C SER A 205 -2.00 -15.45 14.98
N LEU A 206 -1.35 -15.92 13.90
CA LEU A 206 -1.77 -15.64 12.52
C LEU A 206 -3.23 -16.07 12.27
N GLU A 207 -3.61 -17.23 12.80
CA GLU A 207 -4.98 -17.73 12.68
C GLU A 207 -5.97 -16.82 13.40
N ALA A 208 -5.65 -16.36 14.62
CA ALA A 208 -6.50 -15.43 15.36
C ALA A 208 -6.70 -14.12 14.60
N THR A 209 -5.62 -13.57 14.01
CA THR A 209 -5.69 -12.38 13.14
C THR A 209 -6.58 -12.64 11.93
N ALA A 210 -6.35 -13.73 11.19
CA ALA A 210 -7.11 -14.05 9.99
C ALA A 210 -8.61 -14.18 10.29
N ARG A 211 -8.97 -14.91 11.36
CA ARG A 211 -10.37 -15.12 11.77
C ARG A 211 -11.04 -13.83 12.24
N ARG A 212 -10.35 -13.01 13.03
CA ARG A 212 -10.89 -11.71 13.46
C ARG A 212 -11.20 -10.82 12.27
N ILE A 213 -10.30 -10.77 11.29
CA ILE A 213 -10.46 -9.95 10.08
C ILE A 213 -11.58 -10.52 9.19
N GLU A 214 -11.65 -11.84 8.98
CA GLU A 214 -12.75 -12.49 8.25
C GLU A 214 -14.12 -12.13 8.86
N HIS A 215 -14.24 -12.20 10.18
CA HIS A 215 -15.48 -11.81 10.88
C HIS A 215 -15.86 -10.33 10.73
N ALA A 216 -14.88 -9.46 10.41
CA ALA A 216 -15.13 -8.05 10.16
C ALA A 216 -15.58 -7.73 8.73
N GLY A 217 -15.42 -8.66 7.76
CA GLY A 217 -15.92 -8.48 6.41
C GLY A 217 -15.16 -9.18 5.29
N PRO A 218 -13.81 -9.13 5.23
CA PRO A 218 -13.05 -9.70 4.11
C PRO A 218 -13.21 -11.22 3.98
N ALA A 219 -13.50 -11.71 2.77
CA ALA A 219 -13.55 -13.13 2.48
C ALA A 219 -12.17 -13.75 2.21
N GLU A 220 -11.16 -12.91 1.98
CA GLU A 220 -9.78 -13.31 1.73
C GLU A 220 -8.82 -12.49 2.60
N VAL A 221 -7.93 -13.17 3.33
CA VAL A 221 -6.97 -12.54 4.24
C VAL A 221 -5.59 -13.17 4.03
N ALA A 222 -4.58 -12.37 3.72
CA ALA A 222 -3.20 -12.81 3.62
C ALA A 222 -2.38 -12.18 4.76
N VAL A 223 -2.21 -12.90 5.85
CA VAL A 223 -1.47 -12.44 7.04
C VAL A 223 0.02 -12.63 6.83
N LYS A 224 0.74 -11.55 6.56
CA LYS A 224 2.19 -11.53 6.40
C LYS A 224 2.89 -11.68 7.76
N ASN A 225 4.06 -12.36 7.79
CA ASN A 225 4.81 -12.59 9.03
C ASN A 225 6.33 -12.46 8.84
N GLY A 226 6.76 -11.42 8.14
CA GLY A 226 8.19 -11.15 7.90
C GLY A 226 8.86 -12.31 7.17
N GLU A 227 9.90 -12.91 7.78
CA GLU A 227 10.66 -14.04 7.25
C GLU A 227 10.02 -15.41 7.57
N GLN A 228 8.94 -15.41 8.34
CA GLN A 228 8.18 -16.60 8.68
C GLN A 228 7.07 -16.87 7.65
N PRO A 229 6.47 -18.07 7.62
CA PRO A 229 5.34 -18.34 6.72
C PRO A 229 4.21 -17.33 6.90
N ALA A 230 3.60 -16.92 5.78
CA ALA A 230 2.35 -16.20 5.79
C ALA A 230 1.18 -17.20 5.93
N LEU A 231 0.09 -16.77 6.57
CA LEU A 231 -1.16 -17.52 6.62
C LEU A 231 -2.15 -16.89 5.64
N ILE A 232 -2.72 -17.69 4.78
CA ILE A 232 -3.76 -17.26 3.84
C ILE A 232 -5.08 -17.89 4.28
N LEU A 233 -6.10 -17.06 4.44
CA LEU A 233 -7.49 -17.48 4.64
C LEU A 233 -8.29 -17.12 3.39
N HIS A 234 -9.09 -18.05 2.89
CA HIS A 234 -9.98 -17.82 1.75
C HIS A 234 -11.26 -18.64 1.92
N TYR A 235 -12.39 -17.96 2.06
CA TYR A 235 -13.71 -18.54 2.33
C TYR A 235 -13.72 -19.59 3.44
N GLY A 236 -13.08 -19.27 4.56
CA GLY A 236 -13.04 -20.14 5.74
C GLY A 236 -11.89 -21.17 5.75
N ASP A 237 -11.30 -21.50 4.62
CA ASP A 237 -10.14 -22.39 4.56
C ASP A 237 -8.84 -21.64 4.80
N THR A 238 -7.92 -22.24 5.58
CA THR A 238 -6.60 -21.64 5.86
C THR A 238 -5.48 -22.54 5.36
N PHE A 239 -4.40 -21.92 4.90
CA PHE A 239 -3.15 -22.62 4.54
C PHE A 239 -1.94 -21.71 4.75
N GLU A 240 -0.80 -22.29 5.04
CA GLU A 240 0.47 -21.58 5.17
C GLU A 240 1.19 -21.49 3.83
N SER A 241 1.82 -20.34 3.58
CA SER A 241 2.71 -20.09 2.45
C SER A 241 4.11 -19.79 2.96
N PRO A 242 5.10 -20.68 2.73
CA PRO A 242 6.46 -20.45 3.22
C PRO A 242 7.10 -19.18 2.64
N ALA A 243 7.73 -18.37 3.47
CA ALA A 243 8.54 -17.26 3.02
C ALA A 243 9.85 -17.77 2.36
N ILE A 244 10.40 -16.95 1.48
CA ILE A 244 11.72 -17.23 0.87
C ILE A 244 12.78 -16.53 1.72
N HIS A 245 13.65 -17.34 2.34
CA HIS A 245 14.74 -16.82 3.15
C HIS A 245 15.81 -16.10 2.29
N VAL A 246 16.17 -14.89 2.67
CA VAL A 246 17.27 -14.12 2.07
C VAL A 246 18.33 -13.91 3.14
N ALA A 247 19.46 -14.59 3.02
CA ALA A 247 20.50 -14.63 4.05
C ALA A 247 21.13 -13.25 4.39
N SER A 248 21.14 -12.32 3.44
CA SER A 248 21.72 -10.99 3.60
C SER A 248 20.87 -9.95 2.88
N PRO A 249 19.76 -9.50 3.49
CA PRO A 249 18.93 -8.46 2.89
C PRO A 249 19.73 -7.14 2.84
N VAL A 250 19.60 -6.43 1.71
CA VAL A 250 20.21 -5.11 1.51
C VAL A 250 19.31 -4.02 2.13
N ASP A 251 18.00 -4.16 1.94
CA ASP A 251 17.01 -3.18 2.35
C ASP A 251 15.62 -3.83 2.45
N THR A 252 15.03 -3.85 3.63
CA THR A 252 13.71 -4.46 3.82
C THR A 252 12.53 -3.51 3.53
N THR A 253 12.83 -2.24 3.16
CA THR A 253 11.81 -1.23 2.85
C THR A 253 10.96 -1.67 1.65
N GLY A 254 9.64 -1.63 1.80
CA GLY A 254 8.70 -1.96 0.72
C GLY A 254 8.53 -3.46 0.44
N ALA A 255 9.14 -4.35 1.23
CA ALA A 255 8.97 -5.81 1.06
C ALA A 255 7.50 -6.23 1.21
N GLY A 256 6.83 -5.77 2.27
CA GLY A 256 5.41 -6.00 2.50
C GLY A 256 4.52 -5.39 1.42
N ASP A 257 4.84 -4.16 1.00
CA ASP A 257 4.11 -3.46 -0.06
C ASP A 257 4.23 -4.20 -1.39
N SER A 258 5.44 -4.68 -1.71
CA SER A 258 5.69 -5.45 -2.94
C SER A 258 5.06 -6.84 -2.89
N PHE A 259 5.00 -7.47 -1.71
CA PHE A 259 4.19 -8.67 -1.49
C PHE A 259 2.73 -8.39 -1.81
N ASN A 260 2.16 -7.31 -1.26
CA ASN A 260 0.78 -6.91 -1.51
C ASN A 260 0.52 -6.72 -3.01
N GLY A 261 1.36 -5.95 -3.70
CA GLY A 261 1.22 -5.70 -5.13
C GLY A 261 1.30 -6.96 -5.99
N ALA A 262 2.23 -7.87 -5.68
CA ALA A 262 2.37 -9.13 -6.38
C ALA A 262 1.22 -10.11 -6.08
N TYR A 263 0.77 -10.18 -4.83
CA TYR A 263 -0.39 -10.97 -4.44
C TYR A 263 -1.64 -10.54 -5.21
N LEU A 264 -1.95 -9.24 -5.18
CA LEU A 264 -3.11 -8.67 -5.86
C LEU A 264 -3.02 -8.85 -7.39
N ALA A 265 -1.85 -8.63 -7.99
CA ALA A 265 -1.64 -8.89 -9.42
C ALA A 265 -1.91 -10.36 -9.78
N ALA A 266 -1.41 -11.30 -8.98
CA ALA A 266 -1.66 -12.73 -9.19
C ALA A 266 -3.15 -13.08 -9.08
N ARG A 267 -3.86 -12.49 -8.10
CA ARG A 267 -5.31 -12.69 -7.94
C ARG A 267 -6.10 -12.14 -9.12
N LEU A 268 -5.76 -10.95 -9.64
CA LEU A 268 -6.37 -10.40 -10.84
C LEU A 268 -6.09 -11.24 -12.11
N LEU A 269 -4.95 -11.92 -12.16
CA LEU A 269 -4.63 -12.89 -13.22
C LEU A 269 -5.35 -14.24 -13.05
N GLY A 270 -6.20 -14.39 -12.04
CA GLY A 270 -7.00 -15.60 -11.78
C GLY A 270 -6.25 -16.73 -11.07
N LEU A 271 -5.07 -16.48 -10.51
CA LEU A 271 -4.36 -17.49 -9.74
C LEU A 271 -5.07 -17.78 -8.41
N ALA A 272 -5.01 -19.02 -7.96
CA ALA A 272 -5.47 -19.40 -6.63
C ALA A 272 -4.67 -18.66 -5.54
N PRO A 273 -5.26 -18.38 -4.36
CA PRO A 273 -4.58 -17.65 -3.29
C PRO A 273 -3.23 -18.23 -2.86
N ALA A 274 -3.11 -19.57 -2.86
CA ALA A 274 -1.86 -20.26 -2.56
C ALA A 274 -0.73 -19.95 -3.57
N ASP A 275 -1.04 -19.90 -4.85
CA ASP A 275 -0.06 -19.62 -5.90
C ASP A 275 0.23 -18.11 -5.97
N ALA A 276 -0.77 -17.28 -5.68
CA ALA A 276 -0.58 -15.85 -5.51
C ALA A 276 0.41 -15.54 -4.37
N ALA A 277 0.27 -16.20 -3.22
CA ALA A 277 1.19 -16.02 -2.08
C ALA A 277 2.62 -16.46 -2.41
N LYS A 278 2.80 -17.59 -3.14
CA LYS A 278 4.14 -18.02 -3.57
C LYS A 278 4.81 -17.01 -4.49
N ARG A 279 4.07 -16.43 -5.44
CA ARG A 279 4.60 -15.37 -6.32
C ARG A 279 4.92 -14.10 -5.54
N ALA A 280 4.06 -13.71 -4.60
CA ALA A 280 4.26 -12.56 -3.73
C ALA A 280 5.54 -12.71 -2.88
N HIS A 281 5.81 -13.89 -2.31
CA HIS A 281 7.05 -14.16 -1.58
C HIS A 281 8.30 -14.04 -2.46
N ARG A 282 8.26 -14.48 -3.73
CA ARG A 282 9.39 -14.32 -4.67
C ARG A 282 9.68 -12.86 -4.97
N VAL A 283 8.63 -12.07 -5.20
CA VAL A 283 8.77 -10.64 -5.44
C VAL A 283 9.30 -9.93 -4.20
N ALA A 284 8.75 -10.19 -3.00
CA ALA A 284 9.24 -9.62 -1.75
C ALA A 284 10.71 -9.97 -1.48
N ALA A 285 11.10 -11.25 -1.67
CA ALA A 285 12.48 -11.70 -1.54
C ALA A 285 13.44 -11.05 -2.54
N THR A 286 12.95 -10.63 -3.70
CA THR A 286 13.75 -9.88 -4.69
C THR A 286 13.90 -8.43 -4.27
N VAL A 287 12.83 -7.79 -3.75
CA VAL A 287 12.85 -6.39 -3.32
C VAL A 287 13.84 -6.18 -2.17
N VAL A 288 13.92 -7.09 -1.20
CA VAL A 288 14.87 -6.93 -0.08
C VAL A 288 16.35 -7.04 -0.50
N GLN A 289 16.65 -7.43 -1.73
CA GLN A 289 18.01 -7.49 -2.28
C GLN A 289 18.43 -6.21 -3.02
N VAL A 290 17.55 -5.24 -3.15
CA VAL A 290 17.85 -3.93 -3.75
C VAL A 290 17.68 -2.80 -2.74
N ARG A 291 18.26 -1.63 -3.01
CA ARG A 291 18.10 -0.46 -2.13
C ARG A 291 16.82 0.31 -2.49
N GLY A 292 16.06 0.69 -1.47
CA GLY A 292 14.80 1.43 -1.60
C GLY A 292 13.61 0.53 -1.91
N ALA A 293 12.42 1.09 -1.83
CA ALA A 293 11.16 0.35 -1.96
C ALA A 293 10.78 0.03 -3.41
N LEU A 294 11.27 0.80 -4.37
CA LEU A 294 10.89 0.69 -5.78
C LEU A 294 11.94 -0.11 -6.57
N ALA A 295 11.82 -1.43 -6.56
CA ALA A 295 12.68 -2.27 -7.38
C ALA A 295 12.39 -2.08 -8.88
N PRO A 296 13.38 -2.24 -9.78
CA PRO A 296 13.18 -2.17 -11.22
C PRO A 296 12.11 -3.13 -11.72
N PHE A 297 11.26 -2.70 -12.64
CA PHE A 297 10.14 -3.48 -13.18
C PHE A 297 10.56 -4.85 -13.70
N GLU A 298 11.71 -4.91 -14.40
CA GLU A 298 12.20 -6.18 -14.96
C GLU A 298 12.56 -7.20 -13.89
N LEU A 299 13.10 -6.76 -12.74
CA LEU A 299 13.39 -7.66 -11.61
C LEU A 299 12.10 -8.19 -10.99
N LEU A 300 11.08 -7.34 -10.84
CA LEU A 300 9.78 -7.75 -10.31
C LEU A 300 9.10 -8.77 -11.22
N LYS A 301 9.09 -8.54 -12.55
CA LYS A 301 8.56 -9.47 -13.55
C LYS A 301 9.28 -10.83 -13.49
N MET A 302 10.62 -10.81 -13.55
CA MET A 302 11.41 -12.03 -13.48
C MET A 302 11.16 -12.85 -12.21
N ALA A 303 10.97 -12.17 -11.06
CA ALA A 303 10.65 -12.84 -9.80
C ALA A 303 9.23 -13.44 -9.79
N PHE A 304 8.30 -12.74 -10.39
CA PHE A 304 6.90 -13.13 -10.44
C PHE A 304 6.64 -14.33 -11.38
N ASP A 305 7.34 -14.40 -12.52
CA ASP A 305 7.12 -15.41 -13.56
C ASP A 305 7.85 -16.75 -13.31
N ARG A 306 8.82 -16.77 -12.38
CA ARG A 306 9.49 -18.03 -11.93
C ARG A 306 8.52 -18.94 -11.21
#